data_16dc85ca79fb46ea44d3e8103e340881
#
_entry.id   16dc85ca79fb46ea44d3e8103e340881
#
_cell.length_a   1.000
_cell.length_b   1.000
_cell.length_c   1.000
_cell.angle_alpha   90.00
_cell.angle_beta   90.00
_cell.angle_gamma   90.00
#
_symmetry.space_group_name_H-M   'P 1'
#
loop_
_entity.id
_entity.type
_entity.pdbx_description
1 polymer ?
#
loop_
_entity_poly.entity_id
_entity_poly.type
_entity_poly.pdbx_seq_one_letter_code
_entity_poly.pdbx_strand_id
1 'polypeptide(L)'
;MNGNAIRLGIVLPTYNERGNIRTMVERLDAALAGIAWEVIVVDDNSPDGTADEARSLAAEDRRVRVLQRIGRRGLSSAAIEGMCATSAPVVAVMDADHQHDPALLPGMLAAIEGGDYDLSYASRFAEGASTDAWGRPDRVKASGMANTIARKVTGVTLSDPMSGYFMLRTDALRKDAHRLSGVGFKILLDILATVDQPLRIKEFPMHFAARAEGESKLDQTVVFEFLVGLYDKWLGRIIPTRFALFGTVGAMGVFVQLGALWFLLHLVFGERFVYGHWTGETTFNVANTLAAIVAMTFNFVLNNELTYSDKRLRGFAPLLRGWAKFAMTCSLGLLTNIGSAAALKAMGFHDVVAVIIGIVLGSVWNFALSSKFVWGRY
;
A
#
# COMPACT_ATOMS: atom_id res chain seq x y z
N MET A 1 -31.21 -32.06 -6.52
CA MET A 1 -30.30 -31.40 -5.56
C MET A 1 -30.19 -29.92 -5.95
N ASN A 2 -31.18 -29.11 -5.58
CA ASN A 2 -31.09 -27.65 -5.76
C ASN A 2 -30.56 -27.04 -4.45
N GLY A 3 -29.26 -27.22 -4.19
CA GLY A 3 -28.59 -26.40 -3.19
C GLY A 3 -28.62 -24.98 -3.72
N ASN A 4 -29.16 -24.04 -2.92
CA ASN A 4 -29.19 -22.62 -3.25
C ASN A 4 -27.76 -22.19 -3.64
N ALA A 5 -27.52 -21.95 -4.94
CA ALA A 5 -26.23 -21.46 -5.42
C ALA A 5 -25.95 -20.13 -4.70
N ILE A 6 -24.74 -19.97 -4.19
CA ILE A 6 -24.32 -18.73 -3.51
C ILE A 6 -24.47 -17.56 -4.49
N ARG A 7 -25.23 -16.54 -4.10
CA ARG A 7 -25.49 -15.34 -4.91
C ARG A 7 -24.50 -14.23 -4.63
N LEU A 8 -24.07 -14.11 -3.36
CA LEU A 8 -23.18 -13.05 -2.91
C LEU A 8 -22.01 -13.61 -2.10
N GLY A 9 -20.80 -13.29 -2.51
CA GLY A 9 -19.60 -13.47 -1.70
C GLY A 9 -19.23 -12.15 -1.03
N ILE A 10 -18.97 -12.17 0.28
CA ILE A 10 -18.52 -11.00 1.04
C ILE A 10 -17.05 -11.21 1.42
N VAL A 11 -16.19 -10.25 1.16
CA VAL A 11 -14.78 -10.27 1.53
C VAL A 11 -14.54 -9.29 2.66
N LEU A 12 -14.01 -9.78 3.76
CA LEU A 12 -13.60 -9.00 4.91
C LEU A 12 -12.07 -9.06 5.04
N PRO A 13 -11.32 -8.08 4.50
CA PRO A 13 -9.90 -7.97 4.77
C PRO A 13 -9.70 -7.59 6.24
N THR A 14 -8.85 -8.34 6.96
CA THR A 14 -8.67 -8.18 8.41
C THR A 14 -7.21 -8.10 8.83
N TYR A 15 -6.95 -7.25 9.83
CA TYR A 15 -5.71 -7.20 10.57
C TYR A 15 -5.95 -6.65 11.98
N ASN A 16 -5.86 -7.51 13.01
CA ASN A 16 -6.19 -7.23 14.41
C ASN A 16 -7.67 -6.83 14.60
N GLU A 17 -8.58 -7.73 14.17
CA GLU A 17 -10.02 -7.51 14.20
C GLU A 17 -10.76 -8.63 14.97
N ARG A 18 -10.05 -9.38 15.84
CA ARG A 18 -10.61 -10.55 16.54
C ARG A 18 -11.97 -10.27 17.21
N GLY A 19 -12.06 -9.13 17.93
CA GLY A 19 -13.29 -8.76 18.65
C GLY A 19 -14.48 -8.45 17.75
N ASN A 20 -14.23 -8.11 16.49
CA ASN A 20 -15.26 -7.65 15.56
C ASN A 20 -15.85 -8.77 14.69
N ILE A 21 -15.12 -9.89 14.48
CA ILE A 21 -15.47 -10.90 13.46
C ILE A 21 -16.82 -11.56 13.76
N ARG A 22 -17.06 -12.03 14.97
CA ARG A 22 -18.30 -12.73 15.33
C ARG A 22 -19.52 -11.82 15.15
N THR A 23 -19.47 -10.64 15.72
CA THR A 23 -20.56 -9.66 15.62
C THR A 23 -20.81 -9.21 14.17
N MET A 24 -19.75 -9.13 13.35
CA MET A 24 -19.90 -8.82 11.92
C MET A 24 -20.64 -9.94 11.19
N VAL A 25 -20.32 -11.21 11.44
CA VAL A 25 -21.04 -12.36 10.84
C VAL A 25 -22.50 -12.37 11.26
N GLU A 26 -22.81 -12.11 12.53
CA GLU A 26 -24.19 -11.99 13.03
C GLU A 26 -24.95 -10.85 12.33
N ARG A 27 -24.32 -9.70 12.14
CA ARG A 27 -24.93 -8.57 11.40
C ARG A 27 -25.14 -8.88 9.93
N LEU A 28 -24.22 -9.62 9.29
CA LEU A 28 -24.39 -10.10 7.91
C LEU A 28 -25.56 -11.07 7.81
N ASP A 29 -25.71 -12.00 8.74
CA ASP A 29 -26.82 -12.95 8.77
C ASP A 29 -28.18 -12.25 8.89
N ALA A 30 -28.26 -11.26 9.77
CA ALA A 30 -29.46 -10.45 9.93
C ALA A 30 -29.80 -9.63 8.66
N ALA A 31 -28.80 -9.01 8.04
CA ALA A 31 -28.99 -8.14 6.88
C ALA A 31 -29.31 -8.93 5.59
N LEU A 32 -28.79 -10.14 5.46
CA LEU A 32 -28.90 -10.98 4.25
C LEU A 32 -29.92 -12.12 4.40
N ALA A 33 -30.89 -11.96 5.30
CA ALA A 33 -31.97 -12.94 5.49
C ALA A 33 -32.64 -13.28 4.15
N GLY A 34 -32.69 -14.58 3.79
CA GLY A 34 -33.28 -15.06 2.55
C GLY A 34 -32.39 -14.94 1.29
N ILE A 35 -31.16 -14.43 1.42
CA ILE A 35 -30.15 -14.39 0.36
C ILE A 35 -29.14 -15.51 0.61
N ALA A 36 -28.76 -16.26 -0.44
CA ALA A 36 -27.69 -17.24 -0.34
C ALA A 36 -26.34 -16.54 -0.45
N TRP A 37 -25.56 -16.48 0.67
CA TRP A 37 -24.29 -15.77 0.77
C TRP A 37 -23.19 -16.60 1.42
N GLU A 38 -21.95 -16.20 1.17
CA GLU A 38 -20.77 -16.63 1.92
C GLU A 38 -19.92 -15.42 2.34
N VAL A 39 -19.14 -15.57 3.40
CA VAL A 39 -18.16 -14.57 3.81
C VAL A 39 -16.77 -15.18 3.86
N ILE A 40 -15.80 -14.45 3.30
CA ILE A 40 -14.39 -14.84 3.28
C ILE A 40 -13.63 -13.83 4.12
N VAL A 41 -13.21 -14.25 5.31
CA VAL A 41 -12.32 -13.47 6.17
C VAL A 41 -10.90 -13.65 5.67
N VAL A 42 -10.28 -12.58 5.17
CA VAL A 42 -8.92 -12.58 4.65
C VAL A 42 -7.99 -11.92 5.65
N ASP A 43 -7.32 -12.75 6.44
CA ASP A 43 -6.50 -12.29 7.57
C ASP A 43 -5.02 -12.18 7.21
N ASP A 44 -4.44 -11.00 7.44
CA ASP A 44 -3.04 -10.69 7.18
C ASP A 44 -2.09 -11.17 8.29
N ASN A 45 -2.32 -12.41 8.76
CA ASN A 45 -1.56 -13.05 9.82
C ASN A 45 -1.56 -12.21 11.11
N SER A 46 -2.74 -11.89 11.59
CA SER A 46 -2.97 -11.11 12.80
C SER A 46 -2.41 -11.81 14.04
N PRO A 47 -1.64 -11.11 14.88
CA PRO A 47 -1.10 -11.68 16.12
C PRO A 47 -2.12 -11.77 17.25
N ASP A 48 -3.31 -11.15 17.13
CA ASP A 48 -4.37 -11.13 18.15
C ASP A 48 -5.27 -12.37 18.12
N GLY A 49 -5.09 -13.28 17.15
CA GLY A 49 -5.92 -14.48 16.98
C GLY A 49 -7.17 -14.26 16.12
N THR A 50 -7.23 -13.21 15.29
CA THR A 50 -8.33 -12.97 14.33
C THR A 50 -8.61 -14.19 13.46
N ALA A 51 -7.57 -14.81 12.87
CA ALA A 51 -7.73 -15.99 12.03
C ALA A 51 -8.30 -17.20 12.81
N ASP A 52 -7.95 -17.34 14.07
CA ASP A 52 -8.43 -18.46 14.91
C ASP A 52 -9.90 -18.28 15.29
N GLU A 53 -10.33 -17.04 15.59
CA GLU A 53 -11.75 -16.72 15.80
C GLU A 53 -12.56 -17.00 14.54
N ALA A 54 -12.07 -16.57 13.38
CA ALA A 54 -12.72 -16.84 12.10
C ALA A 54 -12.81 -18.35 11.78
N ARG A 55 -11.78 -19.16 12.14
CA ARG A 55 -11.83 -20.63 12.01
C ARG A 55 -12.83 -21.27 12.94
N SER A 56 -12.96 -20.76 14.17
CA SER A 56 -13.99 -21.23 15.11
C SER A 56 -15.40 -21.02 14.53
N LEU A 57 -15.66 -19.83 13.97
CA LEU A 57 -16.91 -19.54 13.28
C LEU A 57 -17.12 -20.41 12.03
N ALA A 58 -16.09 -20.67 11.25
CA ALA A 58 -16.18 -21.54 10.07
C ALA A 58 -16.52 -22.99 10.44
N ALA A 59 -16.19 -23.44 11.64
CA ALA A 59 -16.60 -24.76 12.15
C ALA A 59 -18.09 -24.80 12.56
N GLU A 60 -18.65 -23.65 12.97
CA GLU A 60 -20.03 -23.48 13.37
C GLU A 60 -20.95 -23.16 12.18
N ASP A 61 -20.46 -22.35 11.23
CA ASP A 61 -21.22 -21.88 10.06
C ASP A 61 -20.43 -22.06 8.75
N ARG A 62 -20.92 -22.94 7.88
CA ARG A 62 -20.30 -23.26 6.58
C ARG A 62 -20.25 -22.10 5.59
N ARG A 63 -20.98 -21.01 5.86
CA ARG A 63 -20.93 -19.79 5.05
C ARG A 63 -19.67 -18.99 5.34
N VAL A 64 -19.01 -19.22 6.48
CA VAL A 64 -17.76 -18.54 6.87
C VAL A 64 -16.56 -19.31 6.33
N ARG A 65 -15.68 -18.61 5.64
CA ARG A 65 -14.43 -19.14 5.12
C ARG A 65 -13.26 -18.26 5.58
N VAL A 66 -12.08 -18.85 5.74
CA VAL A 66 -10.89 -18.16 6.22
C VAL A 66 -9.75 -18.32 5.22
N LEU A 67 -9.14 -17.21 4.86
CA LEU A 67 -7.91 -17.16 4.08
C LEU A 67 -6.86 -16.43 4.90
N GLN A 68 -5.98 -17.16 5.60
CA GLN A 68 -4.87 -16.56 6.34
C GLN A 68 -3.66 -16.38 5.41
N ARG A 69 -3.15 -15.16 5.31
CA ARG A 69 -2.07 -14.76 4.41
C ARG A 69 -0.74 -14.65 5.18
N ILE A 70 0.12 -15.65 5.06
CA ILE A 70 1.40 -15.71 5.75
C ILE A 70 2.49 -15.05 4.88
N GLY A 71 3.30 -14.17 5.51
CA GLY A 71 4.47 -13.56 4.86
C GLY A 71 4.16 -12.40 3.90
N ARG A 72 2.90 -11.97 3.79
CA ARG A 72 2.48 -10.82 2.98
C ARG A 72 1.36 -10.06 3.69
N ARG A 73 1.25 -8.76 3.43
CA ARG A 73 0.25 -7.87 4.00
C ARG A 73 -0.18 -6.83 2.98
N GLY A 74 -1.38 -6.31 3.15
CA GLY A 74 -1.93 -5.19 2.40
C GLY A 74 -3.39 -5.36 2.08
N LEU A 75 -4.18 -4.32 2.39
CA LEU A 75 -5.64 -4.33 2.27
C LEU A 75 -6.09 -4.65 0.84
N SER A 76 -5.54 -3.95 -0.17
CA SER A 76 -5.92 -4.17 -1.57
C SER A 76 -5.62 -5.59 -2.05
N SER A 77 -4.43 -6.11 -1.75
CA SER A 77 -4.09 -7.49 -2.12
C SER A 77 -4.92 -8.54 -1.36
N ALA A 78 -5.29 -8.27 -0.11
CA ALA A 78 -6.20 -9.12 0.65
C ALA A 78 -7.60 -9.15 0.03
N ALA A 79 -8.13 -7.98 -0.34
CA ALA A 79 -9.41 -7.88 -1.03
C ALA A 79 -9.40 -8.63 -2.37
N ILE A 80 -8.35 -8.46 -3.20
CA ILE A 80 -8.22 -9.17 -4.49
C ILE A 80 -8.22 -10.68 -4.30
N GLU A 81 -7.44 -11.20 -3.36
CA GLU A 81 -7.38 -12.65 -3.10
C GLU A 81 -8.73 -13.18 -2.60
N GLY A 82 -9.41 -12.45 -1.71
CA GLY A 82 -10.75 -12.80 -1.25
C GLY A 82 -11.78 -12.80 -2.38
N MET A 83 -11.78 -11.76 -3.22
CA MET A 83 -12.67 -11.66 -4.38
C MET A 83 -12.44 -12.78 -5.41
N CYS A 84 -11.21 -13.20 -5.60
CA CYS A 84 -10.87 -14.33 -6.48
C CYS A 84 -11.24 -15.69 -5.86
N ALA A 85 -11.36 -15.79 -4.54
CA ALA A 85 -11.64 -17.04 -3.84
C ALA A 85 -13.13 -17.41 -3.80
N THR A 86 -14.07 -16.49 -4.07
CA THR A 86 -15.50 -16.77 -4.13
C THR A 86 -15.90 -17.41 -5.46
N SER A 87 -16.93 -18.27 -5.43
CA SER A 87 -17.61 -18.77 -6.64
C SER A 87 -18.92 -18.00 -6.93
N ALA A 88 -19.31 -17.08 -6.07
CA ALA A 88 -20.50 -16.27 -6.24
C ALA A 88 -20.43 -15.41 -7.50
N PRO A 89 -21.55 -15.17 -8.22
CA PRO A 89 -21.60 -14.28 -9.38
C PRO A 89 -21.38 -12.82 -9.05
N VAL A 90 -21.63 -12.44 -7.80
CA VAL A 90 -21.44 -11.09 -7.27
C VAL A 90 -20.58 -11.15 -6.02
N VAL A 91 -19.64 -10.21 -5.89
CA VAL A 91 -18.75 -10.11 -4.73
C VAL A 91 -18.75 -8.71 -4.16
N ALA A 92 -18.84 -8.61 -2.84
CA ALA A 92 -18.70 -7.38 -2.08
C ALA A 92 -17.39 -7.37 -1.29
N VAL A 93 -16.84 -6.18 -1.08
CA VAL A 93 -15.75 -5.91 -0.13
C VAL A 93 -16.26 -4.92 0.89
N MET A 94 -15.97 -5.16 2.17
CA MET A 94 -16.26 -4.23 3.25
C MET A 94 -15.29 -4.45 4.42
N ASP A 95 -15.12 -3.41 5.27
CA ASP A 95 -14.29 -3.50 6.46
C ASP A 95 -15.03 -4.24 7.60
N ALA A 96 -14.28 -4.91 8.45
CA ALA A 96 -14.81 -5.68 9.59
C ALA A 96 -15.03 -4.84 10.86
N ASP A 97 -14.66 -3.56 10.87
CA ASP A 97 -14.64 -2.66 12.04
C ASP A 97 -16.00 -2.01 12.38
N HIS A 98 -17.09 -2.51 11.78
CA HIS A 98 -18.46 -2.03 11.94
C HIS A 98 -18.76 -0.61 11.43
N GLN A 99 -17.82 0.06 10.79
CA GLN A 99 -18.06 1.37 10.18
C GLN A 99 -18.91 1.27 8.90
N HIS A 100 -18.84 0.13 8.23
CA HIS A 100 -19.67 -0.21 7.08
C HIS A 100 -20.94 -0.94 7.52
N ASP A 101 -22.12 -0.43 7.13
CA ASP A 101 -23.39 -1.05 7.53
C ASP A 101 -23.79 -2.15 6.55
N PRO A 102 -23.88 -3.44 7.00
CA PRO A 102 -24.36 -4.54 6.17
C PRO A 102 -25.79 -4.37 5.61
N ALA A 103 -26.61 -3.52 6.22
CA ALA A 103 -27.98 -3.25 5.75
C ALA A 103 -28.04 -2.69 4.31
N LEU A 104 -26.95 -2.16 3.79
CA LEU A 104 -26.87 -1.69 2.38
C LEU A 104 -26.70 -2.84 1.38
N LEU A 105 -26.19 -4.00 1.80
CA LEU A 105 -25.86 -5.12 0.89
C LEU A 105 -27.06 -5.61 0.05
N PRO A 106 -28.27 -5.80 0.61
CA PRO A 106 -29.40 -6.25 -0.20
C PRO A 106 -29.75 -5.27 -1.33
N GLY A 107 -29.75 -3.97 -1.06
CA GLY A 107 -30.01 -2.93 -2.07
C GLY A 107 -28.92 -2.87 -3.15
N MET A 108 -27.65 -2.99 -2.72
CA MET A 108 -26.49 -3.04 -3.61
C MET A 108 -26.54 -4.27 -4.53
N LEU A 109 -26.92 -5.44 -3.99
CA LEU A 109 -27.06 -6.68 -4.74
C LEU A 109 -28.21 -6.58 -5.75
N ALA A 110 -29.36 -6.10 -5.35
CA ALA A 110 -30.52 -5.94 -6.23
C ALA A 110 -30.22 -5.04 -7.43
N ALA A 111 -29.43 -3.98 -7.24
CA ALA A 111 -29.01 -3.09 -8.32
C ALA A 111 -28.16 -3.82 -9.38
N ILE A 112 -27.29 -4.74 -8.97
CA ILE A 112 -26.44 -5.51 -9.88
C ILE A 112 -27.23 -6.65 -10.54
N GLU A 113 -28.02 -7.39 -9.78
CA GLU A 113 -28.82 -8.51 -10.31
C GLU A 113 -29.93 -8.06 -11.25
N GLY A 114 -30.45 -6.85 -11.11
CA GLY A 114 -31.37 -6.24 -12.05
C GLY A 114 -30.79 -6.04 -13.44
N GLY A 115 -29.46 -6.14 -13.58
CA GLY A 115 -28.75 -6.04 -14.86
C GLY A 115 -28.49 -4.58 -15.32
N ASP A 116 -28.92 -3.59 -14.57
CA ASP A 116 -28.72 -2.18 -14.90
C ASP A 116 -27.33 -1.68 -14.55
N TYR A 117 -26.69 -2.30 -13.56
CA TYR A 117 -25.38 -1.89 -13.01
C TYR A 117 -24.41 -3.05 -12.93
N ASP A 118 -23.13 -2.75 -13.13
CA ASP A 118 -22.02 -3.71 -13.07
C ASP A 118 -21.27 -3.62 -11.73
N LEU A 119 -21.36 -2.43 -11.08
CA LEU A 119 -20.77 -2.11 -9.79
C LEU A 119 -21.72 -1.26 -8.97
N SER A 120 -21.79 -1.51 -7.67
CA SER A 120 -22.42 -0.63 -6.67
C SER A 120 -21.43 -0.31 -5.57
N TYR A 121 -21.48 0.89 -5.02
CA TYR A 121 -20.61 1.28 -3.92
C TYR A 121 -21.32 2.20 -2.93
N ALA A 122 -20.88 2.15 -1.68
CA ALA A 122 -21.37 3.01 -0.62
C ALA A 122 -20.46 4.24 -0.50
N SER A 123 -21.05 5.43 -0.56
CA SER A 123 -20.35 6.71 -0.58
C SER A 123 -20.62 7.52 0.69
N ARG A 124 -19.54 8.09 1.23
CA ARG A 124 -19.59 9.03 2.35
C ARG A 124 -19.99 10.45 1.92
N PHE A 125 -20.01 10.69 0.61
CA PHE A 125 -20.24 12.00 0.00
C PHE A 125 -21.49 12.03 -0.90
N ALA A 126 -22.26 10.94 -0.95
CA ALA A 126 -23.54 10.90 -1.64
C ALA A 126 -24.57 11.80 -0.94
N GLU A 127 -25.57 12.24 -1.68
CA GLU A 127 -26.70 12.96 -1.10
C GLU A 127 -27.42 12.05 -0.09
N GLY A 128 -27.60 12.55 1.13
CA GLY A 128 -28.16 11.77 2.26
C GLY A 128 -27.14 10.97 3.08
N ALA A 129 -25.85 11.01 2.72
CA ALA A 129 -24.78 10.44 3.55
C ALA A 129 -24.49 11.34 4.77
N SER A 130 -23.98 10.74 5.87
CA SER A 130 -23.55 11.50 7.06
C SER A 130 -22.09 11.18 7.36
N THR A 131 -21.32 12.24 7.63
CA THR A 131 -19.91 12.19 8.05
C THR A 131 -19.74 12.61 9.51
N ASP A 132 -20.79 12.65 10.29
CA ASP A 132 -20.83 13.20 11.66
C ASP A 132 -19.84 12.50 12.60
N ALA A 133 -19.58 11.20 12.36
CA ALA A 133 -18.61 10.42 13.13
C ALA A 133 -17.13 10.72 12.80
N TRP A 134 -16.82 11.51 11.76
CA TRP A 134 -15.44 11.81 11.37
C TRP A 134 -14.74 12.85 12.26
N GLY A 135 -15.48 13.65 13.02
CA GLY A 135 -14.99 14.49 14.12
C GLY A 135 -13.95 15.56 13.83
N ARG A 136 -13.41 15.65 12.57
CA ARG A 136 -12.39 16.65 12.19
C ARG A 136 -12.60 17.19 10.78
N PRO A 137 -12.85 18.51 10.62
CA PRO A 137 -13.04 19.17 9.32
C PRO A 137 -11.87 18.99 8.33
N ASP A 138 -10.64 18.88 8.87
CA ASP A 138 -9.41 18.73 8.06
C ASP A 138 -9.37 17.39 7.31
N ARG A 139 -9.95 16.33 7.86
CA ARG A 139 -10.04 15.01 7.21
C ARG A 139 -11.01 15.03 6.03
N VAL A 140 -12.10 15.74 6.13
CA VAL A 140 -13.08 15.91 5.05
C VAL A 140 -12.44 16.68 3.88
N LYS A 141 -11.69 17.76 4.16
CA LYS A 141 -10.96 18.53 3.13
C LYS A 141 -9.86 17.71 2.46
N ALA A 142 -9.06 16.97 3.23
CA ALA A 142 -7.99 16.11 2.69
C ALA A 142 -8.56 15.00 1.81
N SER A 143 -9.67 14.37 2.21
CA SER A 143 -10.36 13.35 1.41
C SER A 143 -10.96 13.95 0.13
N GLY A 144 -11.55 15.15 0.17
CA GLY A 144 -12.08 15.84 -1.00
C GLY A 144 -10.99 16.19 -2.02
N MET A 145 -9.81 16.63 -1.57
CA MET A 145 -8.66 16.91 -2.44
C MET A 145 -8.13 15.61 -3.07
N ALA A 146 -8.00 14.54 -2.30
CA ALA A 146 -7.59 13.24 -2.81
C ALA A 146 -8.57 12.67 -3.85
N ASN A 147 -9.89 12.83 -3.63
CA ASN A 147 -10.93 12.45 -4.59
C ASN A 147 -10.83 13.27 -5.89
N THR A 148 -10.50 14.56 -5.81
CA THR A 148 -10.31 15.41 -6.99
C THR A 148 -9.10 14.98 -7.82
N ILE A 149 -8.00 14.64 -7.15
CA ILE A 149 -6.79 14.12 -7.80
C ILE A 149 -7.08 12.75 -8.41
N ALA A 150 -7.73 11.85 -7.68
CA ALA A 150 -8.12 10.53 -8.18
C ALA A 150 -8.95 10.63 -9.46
N ARG A 151 -9.96 11.51 -9.50
CA ARG A 151 -10.78 11.77 -10.70
C ARG A 151 -9.95 12.27 -11.88
N LYS A 152 -9.02 13.19 -11.67
CA LYS A 152 -8.16 13.72 -12.76
C LYS A 152 -7.22 12.67 -13.35
N VAL A 153 -6.70 11.77 -12.50
CA VAL A 153 -5.72 10.76 -12.92
C VAL A 153 -6.38 9.55 -13.57
N THR A 154 -7.52 9.11 -13.06
CA THR A 154 -8.20 7.90 -13.53
C THR A 154 -9.31 8.15 -14.54
N GLY A 155 -9.74 9.40 -14.71
CA GLY A 155 -10.90 9.75 -15.54
C GLY A 155 -12.25 9.33 -14.96
N VAL A 156 -12.27 8.74 -13.76
CA VAL A 156 -13.49 8.22 -13.12
C VAL A 156 -14.19 9.32 -12.33
N THR A 157 -15.48 9.53 -12.61
CA THR A 157 -16.31 10.56 -11.97
C THR A 157 -17.17 9.92 -10.88
N LEU A 158 -16.58 9.63 -9.74
CA LEU A 158 -17.30 9.17 -8.52
C LEU A 158 -17.21 10.22 -7.42
N SER A 159 -18.21 10.26 -6.54
CA SER A 159 -18.16 11.11 -5.34
C SER A 159 -17.13 10.61 -4.34
N ASP A 160 -16.99 9.27 -4.19
CA ASP A 160 -16.05 8.60 -3.30
C ASP A 160 -15.31 7.44 -3.99
N PRO A 161 -14.35 7.73 -4.89
CA PRO A 161 -13.57 6.68 -5.57
C PRO A 161 -12.66 5.90 -4.63
N MET A 162 -12.58 6.30 -3.37
CA MET A 162 -11.73 5.71 -2.34
C MET A 162 -12.52 4.90 -1.30
N SER A 163 -13.81 4.65 -1.57
CA SER A 163 -14.62 3.82 -0.68
C SER A 163 -14.06 2.39 -0.59
N GLY A 164 -13.99 1.88 0.64
CA GLY A 164 -13.68 0.47 0.94
C GLY A 164 -14.92 -0.43 0.89
N TYR A 165 -16.12 0.13 0.66
CA TYR A 165 -17.38 -0.60 0.64
C TYR A 165 -18.00 -0.56 -0.75
N PHE A 166 -17.85 -1.65 -1.48
CA PHE A 166 -18.34 -1.79 -2.85
C PHE A 166 -18.70 -3.22 -3.18
N MET A 167 -19.44 -3.40 -4.26
CA MET A 167 -19.89 -4.69 -4.77
C MET A 167 -19.84 -4.67 -6.29
N LEU A 168 -19.43 -5.77 -6.90
CA LEU A 168 -19.33 -5.87 -8.37
C LEU A 168 -19.55 -7.30 -8.85
N ARG A 169 -19.80 -7.45 -10.15
CA ARG A 169 -19.87 -8.76 -10.81
C ARG A 169 -18.50 -9.43 -10.80
N THR A 170 -18.46 -10.68 -10.37
CA THR A 170 -17.21 -11.43 -10.24
C THR A 170 -16.54 -11.72 -11.61
N ASP A 171 -17.33 -11.86 -12.67
CA ASP A 171 -16.84 -12.07 -14.03
C ASP A 171 -16.10 -10.82 -14.58
N ALA A 172 -16.62 -9.62 -14.31
CA ALA A 172 -15.97 -8.37 -14.67
C ALA A 172 -14.61 -8.20 -13.96
N LEU A 173 -14.54 -8.61 -12.68
CA LEU A 173 -13.27 -8.58 -11.93
C LEU A 173 -12.25 -9.57 -12.48
N ARG A 174 -12.65 -10.85 -12.65
CA ARG A 174 -11.71 -11.94 -12.99
C ARG A 174 -10.99 -11.72 -14.31
N LYS A 175 -11.63 -11.08 -15.27
CA LYS A 175 -11.06 -10.76 -16.56
C LYS A 175 -9.78 -9.91 -16.41
N ASP A 176 -9.80 -8.93 -15.50
CA ASP A 176 -8.74 -7.94 -15.34
C ASP A 176 -7.97 -8.06 -14.02
N ALA A 177 -8.26 -9.08 -13.19
CA ALA A 177 -7.65 -9.26 -11.88
C ALA A 177 -6.12 -9.32 -11.92
N HIS A 178 -5.53 -9.89 -12.98
CA HIS A 178 -4.08 -9.98 -13.17
C HIS A 178 -3.40 -8.62 -13.43
N ARG A 179 -4.18 -7.58 -13.72
CA ARG A 179 -3.73 -6.20 -13.99
C ARG A 179 -3.85 -5.30 -12.77
N LEU A 180 -4.49 -5.78 -11.71
CA LEU A 180 -4.64 -5.00 -10.48
C LEU A 180 -3.29 -4.90 -9.76
N SER A 181 -2.97 -3.72 -9.23
CA SER A 181 -1.69 -3.47 -8.58
C SER A 181 -1.58 -4.18 -7.23
N GLY A 182 -2.70 -4.33 -6.52
CA GLY A 182 -2.74 -4.87 -5.17
C GLY A 182 -1.96 -4.04 -4.13
N VAL A 183 -1.56 -2.83 -4.48
CA VAL A 183 -0.78 -1.93 -3.61
C VAL A 183 -1.70 -0.89 -2.98
N GLY A 184 -1.48 -0.62 -1.68
CA GLY A 184 -2.21 0.41 -0.94
C GLY A 184 -3.58 -0.05 -0.41
N PHE A 185 -4.45 0.94 -0.09
CA PHE A 185 -5.75 0.72 0.58
C PHE A 185 -6.96 1.01 -0.33
N LYS A 186 -6.78 1.18 -1.64
CA LYS A 186 -7.80 1.76 -2.52
C LYS A 186 -8.15 0.87 -3.69
N ILE A 187 -8.64 -0.32 -3.34
CA ILE A 187 -8.97 -1.36 -4.32
C ILE A 187 -10.06 -0.93 -5.30
N LEU A 188 -11.08 -0.18 -4.88
CA LEU A 188 -12.12 0.32 -5.77
C LEU A 188 -11.50 1.21 -6.87
N LEU A 189 -10.64 2.15 -6.49
CA LEU A 189 -9.93 3.02 -7.44
C LEU A 189 -9.06 2.21 -8.40
N ASP A 190 -8.38 1.18 -7.90
CA ASP A 190 -7.54 0.28 -8.68
C ASP A 190 -8.37 -0.48 -9.73
N ILE A 191 -9.51 -1.03 -9.34
CA ILE A 191 -10.45 -1.70 -10.25
C ILE A 191 -10.92 -0.75 -11.34
N LEU A 192 -11.44 0.43 -10.95
CA LEU A 192 -11.98 1.43 -11.89
C LEU A 192 -10.95 1.94 -12.90
N ALA A 193 -9.68 2.05 -12.48
CA ALA A 193 -8.58 2.47 -13.36
C ALA A 193 -8.02 1.34 -14.22
N THR A 194 -8.42 0.07 -13.97
CA THR A 194 -7.87 -1.11 -14.64
C THR A 194 -8.80 -1.68 -15.71
N VAL A 195 -10.11 -1.64 -15.47
CA VAL A 195 -11.10 -2.19 -16.42
C VAL A 195 -11.10 -1.41 -17.72
N ASP A 196 -11.05 -2.14 -18.83
CA ASP A 196 -11.00 -1.52 -20.16
C ASP A 196 -12.34 -0.93 -20.61
N GLN A 197 -13.45 -1.41 -20.06
CA GLN A 197 -14.79 -0.93 -20.40
C GLN A 197 -15.39 -0.15 -19.23
N PRO A 198 -16.05 0.99 -19.48
CA PRO A 198 -16.70 1.76 -18.43
C PRO A 198 -17.79 0.92 -17.77
N LEU A 199 -17.69 0.74 -16.45
CA LEU A 199 -18.69 0.07 -15.65
C LEU A 199 -19.88 0.99 -15.42
N ARG A 200 -21.10 0.44 -15.47
CA ARG A 200 -22.32 1.13 -15.04
C ARG A 200 -22.37 1.07 -13.52
N ILE A 201 -22.35 2.22 -12.86
CA ILE A 201 -22.10 2.32 -11.43
C ILE A 201 -23.30 2.90 -10.71
N LYS A 202 -23.75 2.24 -9.61
CA LYS A 202 -24.77 2.75 -8.69
C LYS A 202 -24.12 3.20 -7.38
N GLU A 203 -24.42 4.42 -6.98
CA GLU A 203 -24.00 4.97 -5.69
C GLU A 203 -25.12 4.79 -4.64
N PHE A 204 -24.70 4.44 -3.41
CA PHE A 204 -25.57 4.36 -2.23
C PHE A 204 -25.06 5.30 -1.14
N PRO A 205 -25.91 6.10 -0.50
CA PRO A 205 -25.50 6.92 0.62
C PRO A 205 -25.14 6.04 1.83
N MET A 206 -24.00 6.33 2.46
CA MET A 206 -23.53 5.62 3.62
C MET A 206 -23.49 6.54 4.84
N HIS A 207 -24.13 6.11 5.93
CA HIS A 207 -23.94 6.70 7.24
C HIS A 207 -22.72 6.06 7.89
N PHE A 208 -21.61 6.81 7.93
CA PHE A 208 -20.36 6.30 8.45
C PHE A 208 -20.40 6.31 9.98
N ALA A 209 -20.49 5.11 10.57
CA ALA A 209 -20.59 4.96 12.02
C ALA A 209 -19.24 5.25 12.73
N ALA A 210 -19.31 5.58 14.02
CA ALA A 210 -18.13 5.61 14.87
C ALA A 210 -17.57 4.18 15.01
N ARG A 211 -16.23 4.05 15.01
CA ARG A 211 -15.58 2.76 15.24
C ARG A 211 -15.98 2.16 16.58
N ALA A 212 -16.28 0.86 16.61
CA ALA A 212 -16.60 0.16 17.85
C ALA A 212 -15.35 -0.03 18.72
N GLU A 213 -14.21 -0.40 18.11
CA GLU A 213 -12.90 -0.57 18.77
C GLU A 213 -11.75 -0.22 17.81
N GLY A 214 -10.59 0.21 18.36
CA GLY A 214 -9.34 0.44 17.63
C GLY A 214 -9.00 1.91 17.35
N GLU A 215 -7.70 2.18 17.13
CA GLU A 215 -7.20 3.51 16.78
C GLU A 215 -7.25 3.78 15.27
N SER A 216 -7.58 5.01 14.90
CA SER A 216 -7.59 5.43 13.49
C SER A 216 -6.16 5.49 12.94
N LYS A 217 -5.83 4.60 12.01
CA LYS A 217 -4.56 4.60 11.27
C LYS A 217 -4.52 5.64 10.13
N LEU A 218 -5.45 6.61 10.11
CA LEU A 218 -5.46 7.73 9.17
C LEU A 218 -4.38 8.72 9.56
N ASP A 219 -3.15 8.35 9.23
CA ASP A 219 -1.96 9.17 9.42
C ASP A 219 -1.41 9.62 8.04
N GLN A 220 -0.37 10.43 8.03
CA GLN A 220 0.36 10.88 6.82
C GLN A 220 0.71 9.71 5.88
N THR A 221 0.82 8.49 6.41
CA THR A 221 1.01 7.22 5.70
C THR A 221 -0.05 6.98 4.62
N VAL A 222 -1.32 7.32 4.87
CA VAL A 222 -2.43 7.10 3.91
C VAL A 222 -2.31 8.01 2.68
N VAL A 223 -1.89 9.27 2.89
CA VAL A 223 -1.63 10.20 1.76
C VAL A 223 -0.46 9.71 0.93
N PHE A 224 0.61 9.27 1.59
CA PHE A 224 1.79 8.72 0.93
C PHE A 224 1.43 7.47 0.11
N GLU A 225 0.71 6.51 0.68
CA GLU A 225 0.28 5.30 -0.02
C GLU A 225 -0.68 5.59 -1.18
N PHE A 226 -1.50 6.63 -1.06
CA PHE A 226 -2.32 7.11 -2.16
C PHE A 226 -1.46 7.61 -3.34
N LEU A 227 -0.43 8.41 -3.06
CA LEU A 227 0.48 8.90 -4.09
C LEU A 227 1.28 7.76 -4.72
N VAL A 228 1.68 6.78 -3.91
CA VAL A 228 2.35 5.55 -4.37
C VAL A 228 1.44 4.74 -5.30
N GLY A 229 0.17 4.57 -4.95
CA GLY A 229 -0.81 3.87 -5.79
C GLY A 229 -1.07 4.59 -7.13
N LEU A 230 -1.13 5.93 -7.12
CA LEU A 230 -1.23 6.72 -8.36
C LEU A 230 0.02 6.58 -9.23
N TYR A 231 1.20 6.64 -8.62
CA TYR A 231 2.46 6.41 -9.33
C TYR A 231 2.49 5.02 -9.98
N ASP A 232 2.09 3.98 -9.24
CA ASP A 232 2.07 2.60 -9.72
C ASP A 232 1.20 2.45 -10.97
N LYS A 233 0.05 3.09 -11.00
CA LYS A 233 -0.84 3.09 -12.17
C LYS A 233 -0.26 3.81 -13.38
N TRP A 234 0.44 4.90 -13.16
CA TRP A 234 0.91 5.76 -14.27
C TRP A 234 2.27 5.33 -14.81
N LEU A 235 3.21 5.05 -13.94
CA LEU A 235 4.61 4.74 -14.27
C LEU A 235 5.07 3.36 -13.81
N GLY A 236 4.33 2.66 -12.95
CA GLY A 236 4.74 1.40 -12.33
C GLY A 236 5.01 0.27 -13.34
N ARG A 237 4.41 0.35 -14.54
CA ARG A 237 4.71 -0.58 -15.66
C ARG A 237 6.11 -0.37 -16.26
N ILE A 238 6.66 0.85 -16.18
CA ILE A 238 7.97 1.22 -16.74
C ILE A 238 9.03 1.13 -15.64
N ILE A 239 8.75 1.71 -14.48
CA ILE A 239 9.65 1.75 -13.33
C ILE A 239 8.92 1.17 -12.13
N PRO A 240 9.32 -0.01 -11.62
CA PRO A 240 8.66 -0.63 -10.46
C PRO A 240 8.57 0.34 -9.28
N THR A 241 7.41 0.43 -8.67
CA THR A 241 7.11 1.39 -7.59
C THR A 241 8.11 1.31 -6.44
N ARG A 242 8.51 0.09 -6.05
CA ARG A 242 9.55 -0.09 -5.02
C ARG A 242 10.91 0.48 -5.44
N PHE A 243 11.26 0.39 -6.72
CA PHE A 243 12.50 0.96 -7.22
C PHE A 243 12.45 2.49 -7.20
N ALA A 244 11.33 3.09 -7.59
CA ALA A 244 11.14 4.53 -7.52
C ALA A 244 11.19 5.06 -6.09
N LEU A 245 10.52 4.39 -5.14
CA LEU A 245 10.59 4.73 -3.72
C LEU A 245 12.01 4.62 -3.18
N PHE A 246 12.70 3.52 -3.51
CA PHE A 246 14.10 3.32 -3.12
C PHE A 246 15.01 4.43 -3.67
N GLY A 247 14.82 4.81 -4.93
CA GLY A 247 15.53 5.90 -5.57
C GLY A 247 15.25 7.27 -4.94
N THR A 248 13.98 7.54 -4.61
CA THR A 248 13.58 8.79 -3.92
C THR A 248 14.23 8.88 -2.54
N VAL A 249 14.20 7.79 -1.76
CA VAL A 249 14.90 7.74 -0.46
C VAL A 249 16.39 7.96 -0.64
N GLY A 250 17.01 7.34 -1.67
CA GLY A 250 18.42 7.56 -2.00
C GLY A 250 18.74 9.02 -2.34
N ALA A 251 17.89 9.69 -3.11
CA ALA A 251 18.04 11.12 -3.42
C ALA A 251 17.92 11.99 -2.15
N MET A 252 16.99 11.69 -1.24
CA MET A 252 16.89 12.37 0.06
C MET A 252 18.16 12.18 0.89
N GLY A 253 18.77 11.00 0.83
CA GLY A 253 20.03 10.69 1.50
C GLY A 253 21.18 11.61 1.10
N VAL A 254 21.21 12.09 -0.16
CA VAL A 254 22.20 13.07 -0.61
C VAL A 254 22.08 14.37 0.18
N PHE A 255 20.87 14.89 0.38
CA PHE A 255 20.66 16.11 1.18
C PHE A 255 21.04 15.89 2.64
N VAL A 256 20.75 14.71 3.19
CA VAL A 256 21.15 14.35 4.56
C VAL A 256 22.66 14.28 4.67
N GLN A 257 23.37 13.68 3.69
CA GLN A 257 24.82 13.62 3.67
C GLN A 257 25.45 15.03 3.64
N LEU A 258 24.96 15.90 2.75
CA LEU A 258 25.45 17.28 2.64
C LEU A 258 25.21 18.07 3.93
N GLY A 259 24.04 17.95 4.52
CA GLY A 259 23.71 18.59 5.80
C GLY A 259 24.57 18.08 6.96
N ALA A 260 24.76 16.76 7.05
CA ALA A 260 25.62 16.13 8.06
C ALA A 260 27.10 16.53 7.87
N LEU A 261 27.56 16.56 6.63
CA LEU A 261 28.92 17.00 6.32
C LEU A 261 29.15 18.47 6.74
N TRP A 262 28.22 19.35 6.36
CA TRP A 262 28.27 20.75 6.76
C TRP A 262 28.26 20.91 8.28
N PHE A 263 27.38 20.20 8.98
CA PHE A 263 27.29 20.21 10.43
C PHE A 263 28.60 19.76 11.09
N LEU A 264 29.16 18.64 10.64
CA LEU A 264 30.39 18.08 11.20
C LEU A 264 31.57 19.02 10.98
N LEU A 265 31.76 19.53 9.78
CA LEU A 265 32.87 20.42 9.48
C LEU A 265 32.76 21.74 10.22
N HIS A 266 31.58 22.35 10.26
CA HIS A 266 31.42 23.71 10.76
C HIS A 266 31.25 23.77 12.28
N LEU A 267 30.44 22.86 12.86
CA LEU A 267 30.07 22.92 14.28
C LEU A 267 30.89 21.94 15.14
N VAL A 268 31.37 20.83 14.60
CA VAL A 268 32.12 19.85 15.39
C VAL A 268 33.62 20.07 15.23
N PHE A 269 34.13 20.21 14.00
CA PHE A 269 35.55 20.35 13.75
C PHE A 269 36.02 21.78 13.61
N GLY A 270 35.14 22.79 13.58
CA GLY A 270 35.48 24.18 13.49
C GLY A 270 36.17 24.61 12.20
N GLU A 271 36.08 23.79 11.15
CA GLU A 271 36.69 24.09 9.86
C GLU A 271 35.99 25.23 9.14
N ARG A 272 36.75 26.00 8.38
CA ARG A 272 36.23 27.13 7.61
C ARG A 272 36.31 26.81 6.10
N PHE A 273 35.25 27.19 5.39
CA PHE A 273 35.23 27.09 3.94
C PHE A 273 35.89 28.34 3.34
N VAL A 274 37.08 28.20 2.78
CA VAL A 274 37.87 29.31 2.22
C VAL A 274 38.21 28.98 0.75
N TYR A 275 37.89 29.92 -0.13
CA TYR A 275 38.20 29.82 -1.57
C TYR A 275 37.71 28.51 -2.25
N GLY A 276 36.56 28.00 -1.82
CA GLY A 276 36.00 26.77 -2.41
C GLY A 276 36.53 25.46 -1.81
N HIS A 277 37.40 25.52 -0.78
CA HIS A 277 37.99 24.34 -0.14
C HIS A 277 37.81 24.42 1.40
N TRP A 278 37.74 23.25 2.04
CA TRP A 278 37.81 23.13 3.50
C TRP A 278 39.25 23.18 3.95
N THR A 279 39.54 23.79 5.10
CA THR A 279 40.91 24.05 5.56
C THR A 279 41.66 22.82 6.05
N GLY A 280 40.98 21.70 6.26
CA GLY A 280 41.62 20.45 6.72
C GLY A 280 41.24 19.24 5.84
N GLU A 281 42.17 18.76 5.01
CA GLU A 281 41.91 17.63 4.11
C GLU A 281 41.59 16.34 4.87
N THR A 282 42.36 16.02 5.91
CA THR A 282 42.11 14.84 6.77
C THR A 282 40.80 14.97 7.51
N THR A 283 40.48 16.14 8.06
CA THR A 283 39.24 16.44 8.74
C THR A 283 38.05 16.31 7.79
N PHE A 284 38.19 16.82 6.56
CA PHE A 284 37.17 16.65 5.51
C PHE A 284 36.87 15.17 5.23
N ASN A 285 37.90 14.33 5.06
CA ASN A 285 37.72 12.91 4.76
C ASN A 285 37.01 12.16 5.91
N VAL A 286 37.38 12.46 7.16
CA VAL A 286 36.72 11.91 8.35
C VAL A 286 35.24 12.37 8.41
N ALA A 287 35.01 13.68 8.27
CA ALA A 287 33.66 14.24 8.30
C ALA A 287 32.78 13.66 7.18
N ASN A 288 33.30 13.56 5.96
CA ASN A 288 32.57 12.99 4.82
C ASN A 288 32.22 11.50 5.04
N THR A 289 33.14 10.72 5.61
CA THR A 289 32.88 9.32 5.96
C THR A 289 31.78 9.19 7.00
N LEU A 290 31.82 10.01 8.06
CA LEU A 290 30.78 10.04 9.08
C LEU A 290 29.43 10.48 8.50
N ALA A 291 29.42 11.53 7.67
CA ALA A 291 28.22 12.01 6.98
C ALA A 291 27.61 10.93 6.06
N ALA A 292 28.44 10.16 5.35
CA ALA A 292 27.99 9.03 4.53
C ALA A 292 27.35 7.92 5.37
N ILE A 293 27.91 7.63 6.55
CA ILE A 293 27.31 6.66 7.49
C ILE A 293 25.94 7.15 7.99
N VAL A 294 25.82 8.44 8.32
CA VAL A 294 24.55 9.06 8.73
C VAL A 294 23.51 8.95 7.60
N ALA A 295 23.87 9.33 6.38
CA ALA A 295 22.98 9.25 5.22
C ALA A 295 22.58 7.80 4.90
N MET A 296 23.51 6.86 4.97
CA MET A 296 23.24 5.43 4.77
C MET A 296 22.27 4.89 5.83
N THR A 297 22.45 5.29 7.09
CA THR A 297 21.54 4.90 8.18
C THR A 297 20.14 5.49 7.97
N PHE A 298 20.05 6.76 7.59
CA PHE A 298 18.80 7.40 7.20
C PHE A 298 18.10 6.65 6.06
N ASN A 299 18.83 6.33 4.99
CA ASN A 299 18.30 5.58 3.85
C ASN A 299 17.81 4.19 4.26
N PHE A 300 18.56 3.49 5.11
CA PHE A 300 18.14 2.19 5.64
C PHE A 300 16.83 2.29 6.42
N VAL A 301 16.73 3.25 7.35
CA VAL A 301 15.52 3.45 8.17
C VAL A 301 14.32 3.79 7.30
N LEU A 302 14.45 4.77 6.40
CA LEU A 302 13.35 5.16 5.52
C LEU A 302 12.92 4.04 4.55
N ASN A 303 13.86 3.30 3.99
CA ASN A 303 13.52 2.15 3.15
C ASN A 303 12.80 1.07 3.96
N ASN A 304 13.22 0.81 5.21
CA ASN A 304 12.54 -0.14 6.10
C ASN A 304 11.11 0.29 6.45
N GLU A 305 10.88 1.60 6.62
CA GLU A 305 9.57 2.15 6.99
C GLU A 305 8.63 2.30 5.78
N LEU A 306 9.14 2.75 4.63
CA LEU A 306 8.34 3.16 3.47
C LEU A 306 8.40 2.14 2.34
N THR A 307 9.58 1.83 1.82
CA THR A 307 9.74 0.98 0.63
C THR A 307 9.42 -0.50 0.91
N TYR A 308 9.77 -0.96 2.11
CA TYR A 308 9.59 -2.35 2.56
C TYR A 308 8.70 -2.46 3.79
N SER A 309 7.68 -1.62 3.89
CA SER A 309 6.72 -1.59 4.99
C SER A 309 6.03 -2.94 5.25
N ASP A 310 5.78 -3.71 4.18
CA ASP A 310 5.23 -5.08 4.20
C ASP A 310 6.19 -6.13 4.79
N LYS A 311 7.51 -5.86 4.73
CA LYS A 311 8.59 -6.76 5.22
C LYS A 311 9.48 -6.07 6.24
N ARG A 312 8.94 -5.13 6.95
CA ARG A 312 9.64 -4.29 7.90
C ARG A 312 10.37 -5.11 8.96
N LEU A 313 11.65 -4.86 9.11
CA LEU A 313 12.46 -5.42 10.18
C LEU A 313 12.09 -4.74 11.51
N ARG A 314 11.90 -5.53 12.56
CA ARG A 314 11.54 -5.05 13.90
C ARG A 314 12.45 -5.68 14.96
N GLY A 315 12.76 -4.91 16.00
CA GLY A 315 13.66 -5.32 17.08
C GLY A 315 15.14 -5.04 16.78
N PHE A 316 15.95 -4.89 17.84
CA PHE A 316 17.33 -4.42 17.74
C PHE A 316 18.22 -5.33 16.87
N ALA A 317 18.22 -6.64 17.15
CA ALA A 317 19.13 -7.57 16.46
C ALA A 317 18.81 -7.73 14.95
N PRO A 318 17.52 -7.85 14.50
CA PRO A 318 17.19 -7.83 13.07
C PRO A 318 17.54 -6.51 12.39
N LEU A 319 17.31 -5.37 13.05
CA LEU A 319 17.65 -4.06 12.50
C LEU A 319 19.17 -3.90 12.31
N LEU A 320 19.97 -4.29 13.31
CA LEU A 320 21.42 -4.21 13.21
C LEU A 320 21.99 -5.11 12.10
N ARG A 321 21.50 -6.35 12.01
CA ARG A 321 21.88 -7.28 10.93
C ARG A 321 21.44 -6.75 9.55
N GLY A 322 20.23 -6.20 9.47
CA GLY A 322 19.71 -5.58 8.25
C GLY A 322 20.54 -4.39 7.81
N TRP A 323 20.89 -3.51 8.77
CA TRP A 323 21.75 -2.36 8.51
C TRP A 323 23.15 -2.77 8.00
N ALA A 324 23.78 -3.77 8.63
CA ALA A 324 25.08 -4.26 8.19
C ALA A 324 25.03 -4.84 6.75
N LYS A 325 23.99 -5.62 6.44
CA LYS A 325 23.76 -6.13 5.07
C LYS A 325 23.53 -5.00 4.09
N PHE A 326 22.74 -3.97 4.48
CA PHE A 326 22.48 -2.80 3.64
C PHE A 326 23.77 -2.02 3.36
N ALA A 327 24.62 -1.82 4.37
CA ALA A 327 25.94 -1.19 4.19
C ALA A 327 26.81 -1.96 3.19
N MET A 328 26.83 -3.29 3.27
CA MET A 328 27.56 -4.12 2.29
C MET A 328 27.00 -3.97 0.87
N THR A 329 25.67 -3.98 0.71
CA THR A 329 25.06 -3.81 -0.62
C THR A 329 25.36 -2.41 -1.20
N CYS A 330 25.32 -1.36 -0.38
CA CYS A 330 25.69 0.00 -0.81
C CYS A 330 27.15 0.11 -1.24
N SER A 331 28.06 -0.57 -0.55
CA SER A 331 29.49 -0.61 -0.94
C SER A 331 29.67 -1.29 -2.30
N LEU A 332 28.98 -2.39 -2.56
CA LEU A 332 29.00 -3.06 -3.87
C LEU A 332 28.40 -2.19 -4.97
N GLY A 333 27.31 -1.49 -4.70
CA GLY A 333 26.71 -0.55 -5.64
C GLY A 333 27.62 0.64 -5.97
N LEU A 334 28.39 1.12 -5.00
CA LEU A 334 29.42 2.14 -5.22
C LEU A 334 30.54 1.64 -6.15
N LEU A 335 31.01 0.42 -5.93
CA LEU A 335 32.01 -0.20 -6.83
C LEU A 335 31.46 -0.38 -8.24
N THR A 336 30.19 -0.78 -8.38
CA THR A 336 29.52 -0.90 -9.69
C THR A 336 29.42 0.46 -10.37
N ASN A 337 29.03 1.51 -9.65
CA ASN A 337 28.96 2.87 -10.17
C ASN A 337 30.34 3.34 -10.71
N ILE A 338 31.37 3.27 -9.87
CA ILE A 338 32.72 3.71 -10.25
C ILE A 338 33.28 2.88 -11.42
N GLY A 339 33.16 1.56 -11.35
CA GLY A 339 33.64 0.65 -12.37
C GLY A 339 32.94 0.83 -13.73
N SER A 340 31.61 0.98 -13.71
CA SER A 340 30.83 1.22 -14.93
C SER A 340 31.15 2.58 -15.55
N ALA A 341 31.28 3.65 -14.75
CA ALA A 341 31.63 4.97 -15.24
C ALA A 341 33.03 4.99 -15.85
N ALA A 342 34.01 4.33 -15.20
CA ALA A 342 35.38 4.22 -15.73
C ALA A 342 35.42 3.42 -17.04
N ALA A 343 34.68 2.31 -17.13
CA ALA A 343 34.63 1.50 -18.35
C ALA A 343 34.02 2.28 -19.52
N LEU A 344 32.91 2.98 -19.29
CA LEU A 344 32.25 3.81 -20.32
C LEU A 344 33.12 4.97 -20.78
N LYS A 345 33.85 5.59 -19.86
CA LYS A 345 34.84 6.63 -20.20
C LYS A 345 35.94 6.06 -21.08
N ALA A 346 36.48 4.87 -20.77
CA ALA A 346 37.48 4.19 -21.58
C ALA A 346 36.94 3.81 -22.99
N MET A 347 35.61 3.62 -23.13
CA MET A 347 34.93 3.40 -24.41
C MET A 347 34.67 4.69 -25.21
N GLY A 348 35.10 5.86 -24.72
CA GLY A 348 34.95 7.15 -25.40
C GLY A 348 33.62 7.89 -25.10
N PHE A 349 32.85 7.46 -24.13
CA PHE A 349 31.64 8.22 -23.72
C PHE A 349 32.04 9.51 -23.02
N HIS A 350 31.21 10.54 -23.22
CA HIS A 350 31.35 11.81 -22.50
C HIS A 350 31.27 11.60 -20.98
N ASP A 351 32.14 12.26 -20.21
CA ASP A 351 32.31 12.06 -18.76
C ASP A 351 30.97 12.13 -18.00
N VAL A 352 30.14 13.13 -18.29
CA VAL A 352 28.82 13.30 -17.62
C VAL A 352 27.89 12.12 -17.91
N VAL A 353 27.87 11.63 -19.16
CA VAL A 353 27.04 10.48 -19.58
C VAL A 353 27.50 9.22 -18.88
N ALA A 354 28.84 8.98 -18.84
CA ALA A 354 29.44 7.83 -18.17
C ALA A 354 29.08 7.80 -16.66
N VAL A 355 29.15 8.95 -15.99
CA VAL A 355 28.79 9.09 -14.56
C VAL A 355 27.30 8.85 -14.34
N ILE A 356 26.41 9.42 -15.15
CA ILE A 356 24.96 9.21 -15.01
C ILE A 356 24.60 7.74 -15.18
N ILE A 357 25.14 7.07 -16.19
CA ILE A 357 24.90 5.63 -16.41
C ILE A 357 25.44 4.82 -15.22
N GLY A 358 26.64 5.15 -14.73
CA GLY A 358 27.21 4.52 -13.54
C GLY A 358 26.31 4.65 -12.29
N ILE A 359 25.76 5.84 -12.04
CA ILE A 359 24.83 6.08 -10.94
C ILE A 359 23.56 5.21 -11.09
N VAL A 360 22.99 5.14 -12.29
CA VAL A 360 21.80 4.32 -12.57
C VAL A 360 22.10 2.85 -12.32
N LEU A 361 23.21 2.33 -12.87
CA LEU A 361 23.61 0.93 -12.68
C LEU A 361 23.89 0.62 -11.21
N GLY A 362 24.60 1.48 -10.48
CA GLY A 362 24.83 1.34 -9.04
C GLY A 362 23.54 1.35 -8.24
N SER A 363 22.57 2.19 -8.61
CA SER A 363 21.25 2.25 -7.96
C SER A 363 20.43 0.98 -8.20
N VAL A 364 20.46 0.43 -9.43
CA VAL A 364 19.81 -0.84 -9.76
C VAL A 364 20.40 -1.98 -8.94
N TRP A 365 21.73 -2.06 -8.83
CA TRP A 365 22.41 -3.05 -7.98
C TRP A 365 22.04 -2.89 -6.51
N ASN A 366 22.11 -1.68 -5.97
CA ASN A 366 21.73 -1.41 -4.58
C ASN A 366 20.30 -1.86 -4.31
N PHE A 367 19.36 -1.54 -5.19
CA PHE A 367 17.98 -1.97 -5.06
C PHE A 367 17.84 -3.51 -5.11
N ALA A 368 18.44 -4.16 -6.12
CA ALA A 368 18.32 -5.60 -6.33
C ALA A 368 18.91 -6.40 -5.15
N LEU A 369 20.11 -6.03 -4.72
CA LEU A 369 20.81 -6.71 -3.62
C LEU A 369 20.11 -6.44 -2.27
N SER A 370 19.71 -5.19 -2.01
CA SER A 370 19.00 -4.84 -0.78
C SER A 370 17.64 -5.54 -0.69
N SER A 371 16.88 -5.58 -1.77
CA SER A 371 15.59 -6.30 -1.83
C SER A 371 15.76 -7.79 -1.54
N LYS A 372 16.85 -8.40 -2.00
CA LYS A 372 17.10 -9.83 -1.84
C LYS A 372 17.70 -10.18 -0.48
N PHE A 373 18.71 -9.45 -0.02
CA PHE A 373 19.54 -9.86 1.11
C PHE A 373 19.18 -9.16 2.43
N VAL A 374 18.60 -7.96 2.37
CA VAL A 374 18.21 -7.18 3.55
C VAL A 374 16.78 -7.50 3.96
N TRP A 375 15.83 -7.34 3.04
CA TRP A 375 14.40 -7.51 3.32
C TRP A 375 13.83 -8.86 2.88
N GLY A 376 14.65 -9.79 2.39
CA GLY A 376 14.19 -11.10 1.95
C GLY A 376 13.29 -11.02 0.72
N ARG A 377 13.04 -12.13 0.04
CA ARG A 377 12.38 -12.11 -1.25
C ARG A 377 10.87 -12.03 -1.25
N TYR A 378 10.42 -11.47 -2.36
CA TYR A 378 9.28 -11.60 -3.25
C TYR A 378 8.23 -12.58 -2.81
#